data_2381f7f5121b5face0a2af774b15cda2
#
_entry.id   2381f7f5121b5face0a2af774b15cda2
#
_cell.length_a   1.000
_cell.length_b   1.000
_cell.length_c   1.000
_cell.angle_alpha   90.00
_cell.angle_beta   90.00
_cell.angle_gamma   90.00
#
_symmetry.space_group_name_H-M   'P 1'
#
loop_
_entity.id
_entity.type
_entity.pdbx_description
1 polymer ?
#
loop_
_entity_poly.entity_id
_entity_poly.type
_entity_poly.pdbx_seq_one_letter_code
_entity_poly.pdbx_strand_id
1 'polypeptide(L)'
;MPLTQINFIPGINTENTPTGNEGRWIDGDNIRFRKGLPQKIGGWNKFSDEYFVGAVRGLFSYYDLDGSRYAIIPSNKKIYVYSSNDVADITPTRSTANLTNVFNTTTGNTTIVVNDVGHGAFSGDFVTFSNLSVANVGGISNTVINNEFEIKTITNS
;
A
#
# COMPACT_ATOMS: atom_id res chain seq x y z
N MET A 1 -0.89 49.56 33.15
CA MET A 1 0.12 49.23 32.12
C MET A 1 -0.52 49.50 30.77
N PRO A 2 0.13 50.24 29.85
CA PRO A 2 -0.39 50.37 28.52
C PRO A 2 -0.32 49.01 27.80
N LEU A 3 -1.41 48.58 27.16
CA LEU A 3 -1.45 47.42 26.32
C LEU A 3 -0.77 47.79 24.98
N THR A 4 0.29 47.06 24.63
CA THR A 4 0.96 47.22 23.33
C THR A 4 0.48 46.10 22.40
N GLN A 5 -0.07 46.48 21.28
CA GLN A 5 -0.44 45.49 20.24
C GLN A 5 0.81 45.04 19.48
N ILE A 6 1.07 43.76 19.49
CA ILE A 6 2.14 43.15 18.70
C ILE A 6 1.50 42.58 17.45
N ASN A 7 1.89 43.09 16.30
CA ASN A 7 1.45 42.60 14.99
C ASN A 7 2.51 41.65 14.41
N PHE A 8 2.13 40.41 14.18
CA PHE A 8 2.99 39.45 13.45
C PHE A 8 2.59 39.36 12.01
N ILE A 9 3.56 39.33 11.13
CA ILE A 9 3.35 39.07 9.70
C ILE A 9 3.21 37.57 9.50
N PRO A 10 2.15 37.10 8.81
CA PRO A 10 1.94 35.68 8.57
C PRO A 10 3.00 35.11 7.63
N GLY A 11 3.31 33.85 7.79
CA GLY A 11 4.30 33.10 7.02
C GLY A 11 5.60 32.89 7.79
N ILE A 12 6.37 31.91 7.35
CA ILE A 12 7.70 31.57 7.87
C ILE A 12 8.72 32.17 6.91
N ASN A 13 9.65 32.97 7.40
CA ASN A 13 10.73 33.53 6.61
C ASN A 13 12.07 33.04 7.14
N THR A 14 12.74 32.20 6.38
CA THR A 14 14.03 31.62 6.69
C THR A 14 15.21 32.30 5.95
N GLU A 15 14.93 33.28 5.10
CA GLU A 15 15.95 33.92 4.26
C GLU A 15 16.78 34.96 5.01
N ASN A 16 16.21 35.57 6.04
CA ASN A 16 16.88 36.61 6.82
C ASN A 16 17.40 36.09 8.16
N THR A 17 18.32 36.84 8.77
CA THR A 17 18.75 36.56 10.15
C THR A 17 17.59 36.75 11.14
N PRO A 18 17.61 36.11 12.31
CA PRO A 18 16.58 36.27 13.32
C PRO A 18 16.28 37.74 13.69
N THR A 19 17.31 38.57 13.77
CA THR A 19 17.19 40.00 14.01
C THR A 19 16.54 40.77 12.86
N GLY A 20 16.81 40.34 11.61
CA GLY A 20 16.20 40.93 10.42
C GLY A 20 14.77 40.47 10.16
N ASN A 21 14.29 39.50 10.93
CA ASN A 21 12.94 38.94 10.86
C ASN A 21 12.04 39.43 12.03
N GLU A 22 12.33 40.57 12.66
CA GLU A 22 11.52 41.08 13.70
C GLU A 22 10.04 41.22 13.31
N GLY A 23 9.13 40.65 14.10
CA GLY A 23 7.70 40.56 13.78
C GLY A 23 7.31 39.47 12.79
N ARG A 24 8.23 38.58 12.42
CA ARG A 24 7.98 37.44 11.54
C ARG A 24 8.28 36.11 12.26
N TRP A 25 7.72 35.05 11.72
CA TRP A 25 8.03 33.68 12.16
C TRP A 25 9.25 33.18 11.40
N ILE A 26 10.24 32.65 12.12
CA ILE A 26 11.47 32.11 11.54
C ILE A 26 11.46 30.61 11.44
N ASP A 27 10.61 29.94 12.22
CA ASP A 27 10.43 28.50 12.24
C ASP A 27 9.02 28.14 12.73
N GLY A 28 8.54 26.96 12.39
CA GLY A 28 7.25 26.45 12.84
C GLY A 28 7.01 25.02 12.35
N ASP A 29 6.51 24.19 13.26
CA ASP A 29 6.14 22.80 12.98
C ASP A 29 4.64 22.62 13.20
N ASN A 30 4.01 21.87 12.27
CA ASN A 30 2.58 21.56 12.32
C ASN A 30 1.66 22.78 12.45
N ILE A 31 2.03 23.90 11.81
CA ILE A 31 1.25 25.13 11.77
C ILE A 31 0.85 25.52 10.35
N ARG A 32 -0.28 26.18 10.25
CA ARG A 32 -0.72 26.91 9.03
C ARG A 32 -1.13 28.32 9.42
N PHE A 33 -1.04 29.25 8.48
CA PHE A 33 -1.55 30.60 8.68
C PHE A 33 -2.95 30.73 8.08
N ARG A 34 -3.92 31.12 8.88
CA ARG A 34 -5.28 31.38 8.41
C ARG A 34 -5.71 32.76 8.88
N LYS A 35 -6.16 33.60 7.95
CA LYS A 35 -6.53 35.00 8.23
C LYS A 35 -5.43 35.78 8.96
N GLY A 36 -4.17 35.53 8.62
CA GLY A 36 -3.03 36.20 9.23
C GLY A 36 -2.57 35.63 10.58
N LEU A 37 -3.28 34.68 11.16
CA LEU A 37 -2.94 34.08 12.45
C LEU A 37 -2.40 32.64 12.29
N PRO A 38 -1.40 32.24 13.09
CA PRO A 38 -0.94 30.86 13.12
C PRO A 38 -2.00 29.98 13.77
N GLN A 39 -2.29 28.87 13.12
CA GLN A 39 -3.20 27.84 13.59
C GLN A 39 -2.50 26.50 13.57
N LYS A 40 -2.58 25.75 14.66
CA LYS A 40 -2.06 24.38 14.71
C LYS A 40 -2.80 23.51 13.69
N ILE A 41 -2.05 22.77 12.89
CA ILE A 41 -2.58 21.69 12.07
C ILE A 41 -2.62 20.46 12.96
N GLY A 42 -3.72 19.71 12.95
CA GLY A 42 -3.78 18.41 13.63
C GLY A 42 -2.69 17.46 13.12
N GLY A 43 -2.32 16.48 13.93
CA GLY A 43 -1.39 15.43 13.52
C GLY A 43 -1.98 14.56 12.41
N TRP A 44 -1.12 13.72 11.81
CA TRP A 44 -1.52 12.71 10.84
C TRP A 44 -2.07 11.50 11.59
N ASN A 45 -3.25 11.06 11.21
CA ASN A 45 -3.78 9.77 11.62
C ASN A 45 -3.64 8.78 10.47
N LYS A 46 -3.37 7.53 10.84
CA LYS A 46 -3.42 6.43 9.87
C LYS A 46 -4.85 6.30 9.33
N PHE A 47 -4.98 6.28 8.02
CA PHE A 47 -6.28 6.26 7.36
C PHE A 47 -6.88 4.85 7.31
N SER A 48 -6.03 3.82 7.15
CA SER A 48 -6.42 2.42 7.11
C SER A 48 -5.35 1.58 7.80
N ASP A 49 -5.75 0.49 8.44
CA ASP A 49 -4.84 -0.49 9.04
C ASP A 49 -4.35 -1.53 8.04
N GLU A 50 -4.87 -1.50 6.81
CA GLU A 50 -4.49 -2.41 5.75
C GLU A 50 -3.08 -2.17 5.23
N TYR A 51 -2.41 -3.25 4.84
CA TYR A 51 -1.08 -3.23 4.25
C TYR A 51 -1.18 -3.53 2.75
N PHE A 52 -0.51 -2.70 1.95
CA PHE A 52 -0.45 -2.86 0.51
C PHE A 52 0.81 -3.63 0.13
N VAL A 53 0.67 -4.67 -0.69
CA VAL A 53 1.81 -5.41 -1.22
C VAL A 53 2.49 -4.58 -2.30
N GLY A 54 3.79 -4.34 -2.12
CA GLY A 54 4.59 -3.50 -3.02
C GLY A 54 4.57 -2.02 -2.66
N ALA A 55 5.22 -1.21 -3.49
CA ALA A 55 5.29 0.24 -3.33
C ALA A 55 4.12 0.90 -4.07
N VAL A 56 3.30 1.65 -3.36
CA VAL A 56 2.20 2.45 -3.95
C VAL A 56 2.80 3.50 -4.88
N ARG A 57 2.33 3.55 -6.13
CA ARG A 57 2.82 4.44 -7.19
C ARG A 57 1.89 5.60 -7.50
N GLY A 58 0.66 5.53 -7.03
CA GLY A 58 -0.33 6.57 -7.27
C GLY A 58 -1.54 6.43 -6.37
N LEU A 59 -2.39 7.43 -6.42
CA LEU A 59 -3.69 7.42 -5.78
C LEU A 59 -4.66 8.14 -6.72
N PHE A 60 -5.74 7.47 -7.09
CA PHE A 60 -6.77 8.02 -7.95
C PHE A 60 -8.14 7.86 -7.29
N SER A 61 -8.86 8.94 -7.10
CA SER A 61 -10.21 8.92 -6.52
C SER A 61 -11.27 9.26 -7.55
N TYR A 62 -12.40 8.57 -7.47
CA TYR A 62 -13.57 8.83 -8.31
C TYR A 62 -14.87 8.60 -7.56
N TYR A 63 -15.95 9.07 -8.15
CA TYR A 63 -17.31 8.85 -7.67
C TYR A 63 -18.03 7.95 -8.66
N ASP A 64 -18.78 7.00 -8.13
CA ASP A 64 -19.72 6.22 -8.91
C ASP A 64 -20.99 7.04 -9.21
N LEU A 65 -21.82 6.53 -10.13
CA LEU A 65 -23.11 7.14 -10.49
C LEU A 65 -24.06 7.26 -9.29
N ASP A 66 -23.93 6.37 -8.32
CA ASP A 66 -24.68 6.40 -7.06
C ASP A 66 -24.10 7.37 -6.01
N GLY A 67 -23.03 8.09 -6.35
CA GLY A 67 -22.36 9.02 -5.45
C GLY A 67 -21.39 8.36 -4.44
N SER A 68 -21.17 7.05 -4.54
CA SER A 68 -20.20 6.34 -3.71
C SER A 68 -18.77 6.75 -4.09
N ARG A 69 -17.92 6.88 -3.07
CA ARG A 69 -16.51 7.29 -3.24
C ARG A 69 -15.61 6.08 -3.29
N TYR A 70 -14.73 6.08 -4.26
CA TYR A 70 -13.71 5.06 -4.44
C TYR A 70 -12.33 5.71 -4.58
N ALA A 71 -11.31 5.03 -4.08
CA ALA A 71 -9.93 5.37 -4.36
C ALA A 71 -9.19 4.13 -4.89
N ILE A 72 -8.61 4.26 -6.08
CA ILE A 72 -7.74 3.23 -6.65
C ILE A 72 -6.32 3.48 -6.17
N ILE A 73 -5.70 2.43 -5.66
CA ILE A 73 -4.36 2.47 -5.07
C ILE A 73 -3.49 1.45 -5.82
N PRO A 74 -2.86 1.85 -6.94
CA PRO A 74 -1.95 0.97 -7.67
C PRO A 74 -0.59 0.91 -6.98
N SER A 75 -0.10 -0.30 -6.77
CA SER A 75 1.28 -0.57 -6.41
C SER A 75 2.06 -1.12 -7.62
N ASN A 76 3.35 -1.37 -7.46
CA ASN A 76 4.15 -2.04 -8.48
C ASN A 76 3.85 -3.54 -8.60
N LYS A 77 3.02 -4.11 -7.72
CA LYS A 77 2.69 -5.54 -7.69
C LYS A 77 1.20 -5.82 -7.80
N LYS A 78 0.36 -4.96 -7.23
CA LYS A 78 -1.09 -5.17 -7.13
C LYS A 78 -1.86 -3.87 -7.31
N ILE A 79 -3.15 -4.00 -7.58
CA ILE A 79 -4.09 -2.89 -7.67
C ILE A 79 -5.16 -3.09 -6.61
N TYR A 80 -5.36 -2.05 -5.79
CA TYR A 80 -6.36 -2.07 -4.73
C TYR A 80 -7.42 -1.00 -4.98
N VAL A 81 -8.63 -1.26 -4.52
CA VAL A 81 -9.69 -0.27 -4.41
C VAL A 81 -10.08 -0.10 -2.95
N TYR A 82 -10.13 1.13 -2.52
CA TYR A 82 -10.66 1.51 -1.22
C TYR A 82 -12.08 2.07 -1.37
N SER A 83 -13.00 1.54 -0.60
CA SER A 83 -14.38 2.03 -0.51
C SER A 83 -14.97 1.71 0.86
N SER A 84 -15.75 2.63 1.42
CA SER A 84 -16.50 2.40 2.67
C SER A 84 -15.65 1.85 3.83
N ASN A 85 -14.42 2.33 3.96
CA ASN A 85 -13.46 1.92 4.99
C ASN A 85 -12.88 0.50 4.82
N ASP A 86 -13.03 -0.10 3.65
CA ASP A 86 -12.52 -1.42 3.29
C ASP A 86 -11.60 -1.34 2.07
N VAL A 87 -10.65 -2.27 1.97
CA VAL A 87 -9.69 -2.38 0.87
C VAL A 87 -9.84 -3.73 0.20
N ALA A 88 -10.17 -3.72 -1.08
CA ALA A 88 -10.25 -4.91 -1.91
C ALA A 88 -9.10 -4.97 -2.91
N ASP A 89 -8.50 -6.15 -3.07
CA ASP A 89 -7.55 -6.44 -4.16
C ASP A 89 -8.33 -6.68 -5.45
N ILE A 90 -8.11 -5.82 -6.45
CA ILE A 90 -8.75 -5.90 -7.78
C ILE A 90 -7.73 -6.23 -8.87
N THR A 91 -6.58 -6.75 -8.49
CA THR A 91 -5.56 -7.16 -9.45
C THR A 91 -6.14 -8.16 -10.44
N PRO A 92 -6.02 -7.94 -11.76
CA PRO A 92 -6.52 -8.90 -12.75
C PRO A 92 -5.89 -10.27 -12.56
N THR A 93 -6.73 -11.29 -12.44
CA THR A 93 -6.29 -12.67 -12.29
C THR A 93 -6.58 -13.47 -13.56
N ARG A 94 -5.74 -14.45 -13.85
CA ARG A 94 -5.97 -15.47 -14.85
C ARG A 94 -6.08 -16.81 -14.13
N SER A 95 -7.13 -17.57 -14.38
CA SER A 95 -7.26 -18.91 -13.86
C SER A 95 -6.71 -19.93 -14.87
N THR A 96 -6.03 -20.94 -14.36
CA THR A 96 -5.61 -22.13 -15.11
C THR A 96 -6.57 -23.28 -14.84
N ALA A 97 -6.45 -24.36 -15.62
CA ALA A 97 -7.20 -25.59 -15.39
C ALA A 97 -6.79 -26.26 -14.07
N ASN A 98 -7.59 -27.23 -13.62
CA ASN A 98 -7.23 -28.05 -12.47
C ASN A 98 -5.93 -28.81 -12.74
N LEU A 99 -4.96 -28.62 -11.87
CA LEU A 99 -3.66 -29.26 -11.95
C LEU A 99 -3.61 -30.49 -11.05
N THR A 100 -2.91 -31.53 -11.49
CA THR A 100 -2.73 -32.76 -10.72
C THR A 100 -1.24 -33.07 -10.53
N ASN A 101 -0.84 -33.44 -9.32
CA ASN A 101 0.54 -33.85 -8.97
C ASN A 101 1.63 -32.84 -9.38
N VAL A 102 1.33 -31.54 -9.24
CA VAL A 102 2.23 -30.47 -9.71
C VAL A 102 3.28 -30.02 -8.70
N PHE A 103 3.08 -30.31 -7.42
CA PHE A 103 3.95 -29.85 -6.34
C PHE A 103 5.12 -30.80 -6.12
N ASN A 104 6.33 -30.31 -6.21
CA ASN A 104 7.55 -30.97 -5.82
C ASN A 104 8.21 -30.26 -4.65
N THR A 105 8.48 -31.02 -3.59
CA THR A 105 9.12 -30.56 -2.38
C THR A 105 10.44 -31.29 -2.13
N THR A 106 11.41 -30.61 -1.57
CA THR A 106 12.69 -31.21 -1.15
C THR A 106 12.87 -31.03 0.34
N THR A 107 13.16 -32.11 1.06
CA THR A 107 13.38 -32.07 2.50
C THR A 107 14.48 -31.05 2.86
N GLY A 108 14.18 -30.18 3.86
CA GLY A 108 15.10 -29.14 4.30
C GLY A 108 15.12 -27.88 3.41
N ASN A 109 14.29 -27.83 2.36
CA ASN A 109 14.15 -26.65 1.52
C ASN A 109 12.79 -25.96 1.77
N THR A 110 12.79 -24.65 1.80
CA THR A 110 11.59 -23.81 1.94
C THR A 110 10.93 -23.45 0.60
N THR A 111 11.52 -23.88 -0.51
CA THR A 111 11.01 -23.64 -1.87
C THR A 111 10.19 -24.83 -2.34
N ILE A 112 8.99 -24.55 -2.83
CA ILE A 112 8.12 -25.50 -3.51
C ILE A 112 8.26 -25.26 -5.02
N VAL A 113 8.52 -26.31 -5.77
CA VAL A 113 8.53 -26.27 -7.23
C VAL A 113 7.16 -26.70 -7.72
N VAL A 114 6.55 -25.90 -8.59
CA VAL A 114 5.26 -26.19 -9.20
C VAL A 114 5.46 -26.43 -10.69
N ASN A 115 5.04 -27.59 -11.18
CA ASN A 115 5.11 -27.94 -12.59
C ASN A 115 3.78 -27.60 -13.28
N ASP A 116 3.76 -26.51 -14.01
CA ASP A 116 2.62 -26.08 -14.82
C ASP A 116 3.16 -25.55 -16.15
N VAL A 117 2.91 -26.27 -17.22
CA VAL A 117 3.43 -25.93 -18.56
C VAL A 117 2.47 -24.93 -19.23
N GLY A 118 3.03 -23.83 -19.74
CA GLY A 118 2.24 -22.82 -20.44
C GLY A 118 1.47 -21.89 -19.49
N HIS A 119 1.86 -21.81 -18.21
CA HIS A 119 1.22 -20.96 -17.20
C HIS A 119 1.27 -19.45 -17.55
N GLY A 120 2.27 -19.01 -18.35
CA GLY A 120 2.43 -17.63 -18.82
C GLY A 120 2.61 -16.59 -17.72
N ALA A 121 3.02 -17.02 -16.52
CA ALA A 121 3.37 -16.12 -15.43
C ALA A 121 4.85 -15.73 -15.47
N PHE A 122 5.21 -14.63 -14.83
CA PHE A 122 6.57 -14.12 -14.72
C PHE A 122 7.07 -14.17 -13.28
N SER A 123 8.38 -14.11 -13.09
CA SER A 123 8.97 -13.94 -11.77
C SER A 123 8.50 -12.63 -11.14
N GLY A 124 8.01 -12.69 -9.92
CA GLY A 124 7.39 -11.57 -9.19
C GLY A 124 5.87 -11.49 -9.30
N ASP A 125 5.25 -12.30 -10.16
CA ASP A 125 3.79 -12.44 -10.18
C ASP A 125 3.30 -13.23 -8.96
N PHE A 126 2.00 -13.13 -8.69
CA PHE A 126 1.35 -13.87 -7.61
C PHE A 126 0.52 -15.02 -8.16
N VAL A 127 0.56 -16.15 -7.46
CA VAL A 127 -0.25 -17.33 -7.75
C VAL A 127 -1.03 -17.72 -6.50
N THR A 128 -2.32 -17.98 -6.66
CA THR A 128 -3.19 -18.49 -5.59
C THR A 128 -3.53 -19.94 -5.88
N PHE A 129 -3.20 -20.83 -4.94
CA PHE A 129 -3.64 -22.21 -4.98
C PHE A 129 -4.88 -22.37 -4.12
N SER A 130 -5.82 -23.19 -4.61
CA SER A 130 -7.07 -23.47 -3.90
C SER A 130 -7.49 -24.92 -4.14
N ASN A 131 -8.36 -25.43 -3.26
CA ASN A 131 -8.97 -26.75 -3.37
C ASN A 131 -7.99 -27.94 -3.35
N LEU A 132 -6.79 -27.76 -2.78
CA LEU A 132 -5.92 -28.92 -2.53
C LEU A 132 -6.56 -29.80 -1.44
N SER A 133 -7.04 -30.98 -1.84
CA SER A 133 -7.79 -31.89 -0.97
C SER A 133 -6.91 -32.83 -0.14
N VAL A 134 -5.68 -33.11 -0.60
CA VAL A 134 -4.73 -33.92 0.18
C VAL A 134 -4.26 -33.18 1.42
N ALA A 135 -4.21 -33.88 2.57
CA ALA A 135 -3.92 -33.25 3.87
C ALA A 135 -2.57 -32.54 3.92
N ASN A 136 -1.57 -33.08 3.22
CA ASN A 136 -0.24 -32.48 3.12
C ASN A 136 0.48 -32.89 1.83
N VAL A 137 1.46 -32.09 1.43
CA VAL A 137 2.40 -32.36 0.34
C VAL A 137 3.82 -32.20 0.89
N GLY A 138 4.58 -33.28 0.95
CA GLY A 138 5.95 -33.24 1.48
C GLY A 138 6.07 -32.73 2.91
N GLY A 139 5.05 -32.97 3.75
CA GLY A 139 4.98 -32.48 5.11
C GLY A 139 4.41 -31.08 5.31
N ILE A 140 4.06 -30.38 4.21
CA ILE A 140 3.43 -29.05 4.26
C ILE A 140 1.91 -29.24 4.21
N SER A 141 1.20 -28.66 5.18
CA SER A 141 -0.27 -28.74 5.26
C SER A 141 -0.94 -28.08 4.05
N ASN A 142 -2.07 -28.64 3.60
CA ASN A 142 -2.91 -28.03 2.57
C ASN A 142 -3.40 -26.63 2.95
N THR A 143 -3.60 -26.35 4.24
CA THR A 143 -3.98 -25.02 4.71
C THR A 143 -2.90 -23.96 4.46
N VAL A 144 -1.65 -24.38 4.41
CA VAL A 144 -0.52 -23.50 4.04
C VAL A 144 -0.44 -23.34 2.53
N ILE A 145 -0.63 -24.44 1.77
CA ILE A 145 -0.50 -24.41 0.30
C ILE A 145 -1.69 -23.70 -0.35
N ASN A 146 -2.91 -23.85 0.18
CA ASN A 146 -4.10 -23.15 -0.31
C ASN A 146 -4.08 -21.65 0.06
N ASN A 147 -3.08 -20.93 -0.43
CA ASN A 147 -2.87 -19.52 -0.20
C ASN A 147 -2.24 -18.86 -1.45
N GLU A 148 -2.03 -17.56 -1.34
CA GLU A 148 -1.34 -16.77 -2.35
C GLU A 148 0.17 -16.75 -2.09
N PHE A 149 0.96 -16.92 -3.15
CA PHE A 149 2.42 -16.88 -3.10
C PHE A 149 3.00 -16.03 -4.23
N GLU A 150 4.11 -15.37 -3.95
CA GLU A 150 4.91 -14.70 -4.98
C GLU A 150 5.82 -15.71 -5.67
N ILE A 151 5.82 -15.73 -7.00
CA ILE A 151 6.69 -16.56 -7.82
C ILE A 151 8.11 -15.99 -7.77
N LYS A 152 9.05 -16.75 -7.20
CA LYS A 152 10.45 -16.32 -7.12
C LYS A 152 11.19 -16.46 -8.44
N THR A 153 11.07 -17.61 -9.07
CA THR A 153 11.79 -17.93 -10.31
C THR A 153 10.94 -18.81 -11.20
N ILE A 154 11.10 -18.65 -12.49
CA ILE A 154 10.55 -19.51 -13.51
C ILE A 154 11.72 -20.19 -14.22
N THR A 155 11.70 -21.51 -14.29
CA THR A 155 12.77 -22.31 -14.91
C THR A 155 12.48 -22.68 -16.36
N ASN A 156 11.19 -22.86 -16.70
CA ASN A 156 10.72 -23.10 -18.07
C ASN A 156 9.34 -22.49 -18.23
N SER A 157 9.08 -21.82 -19.33
CA SER A 157 7.79 -21.26 -19.73
C SER A 157 7.18 -22.08 -20.87
#